data_803d580dce2adfeb7b3094a2805b353c
#
_entry.id   803d580dce2adfeb7b3094a2805b353c
#
_cell.length_a   1.000
_cell.length_b   1.000
_cell.length_c   1.000
_cell.angle_alpha   90.00
_cell.angle_beta   90.00
_cell.angle_gamma   90.00
#
_symmetry.space_group_name_H-M   'P 1'
#
loop_
_entity.id
_entity.type
_entity.pdbx_description
1 polymer ?
#
loop_
_entity_poly.entity_id
_entity_poly.type
_entity_poly.pdbx_seq_one_letter_code
_entity_poly.pdbx_strand_id
1 'polypeptide(L)'
;MKTSTREWVAKAEEAFLAASALNRRRKKPLWNIVAFHVQQTVEKYLKARLEEAGHSVPKTHDLLHLLNLVTTVEPLWSAYQSAFSLLVSYAVQTRYPGSSVIKADARHAMQLCRQFRKEARQSLGLR
;
A
#
# COMPACT_ATOMS: atom_id res chain seq x y z
N MET A 1 16.96 11.86 -4.47
CA MET A 1 16.41 10.54 -4.09
C MET A 1 17.36 9.44 -4.51
N LYS A 2 17.60 8.49 -3.63
CA LYS A 2 18.50 7.35 -3.89
C LYS A 2 17.99 6.48 -5.03
N THR A 3 18.89 5.82 -5.75
CA THR A 3 18.53 4.86 -6.79
C THR A 3 17.69 3.71 -6.23
N SER A 4 18.08 3.18 -5.06
CA SER A 4 17.33 2.12 -4.40
C SER A 4 15.93 2.57 -3.98
N THR A 5 15.74 3.82 -3.56
CA THR A 5 14.43 4.39 -3.28
C THR A 5 13.56 4.43 -4.53
N ARG A 6 14.15 4.84 -5.66
CA ARG A 6 13.43 4.89 -6.95
C ARG A 6 12.95 3.51 -7.39
N GLU A 7 13.73 2.48 -7.12
CA GLU A 7 13.33 1.10 -7.43
C GLU A 7 12.11 0.66 -6.62
N TRP A 8 12.06 1.02 -5.32
CA TRP A 8 10.86 0.76 -4.51
C TRP A 8 9.65 1.53 -5.03
N VAL A 9 9.83 2.81 -5.39
CA VAL A 9 8.74 3.63 -5.96
C VAL A 9 8.23 3.02 -7.27
N ALA A 10 9.12 2.54 -8.14
CA ALA A 10 8.72 1.91 -9.40
C ALA A 10 7.84 0.68 -9.15
N LYS A 11 8.19 -0.15 -8.17
CA LYS A 11 7.38 -1.31 -7.78
C LYS A 11 6.04 -0.90 -7.19
N ALA A 12 6.03 0.14 -6.37
CA ALA A 12 4.79 0.67 -5.79
C ALA A 12 3.85 1.19 -6.89
N GLU A 13 4.39 1.93 -7.87
CA GLU A 13 3.59 2.48 -8.97
C GLU A 13 3.06 1.40 -9.91
N GLU A 14 3.83 0.34 -10.15
CA GLU A 14 3.36 -0.79 -10.93
C GLU A 14 2.13 -1.44 -10.25
N ALA A 15 2.20 -1.66 -8.93
CA ALA A 15 1.08 -2.21 -8.17
C ALA A 15 -0.12 -1.24 -8.17
N PHE A 16 0.13 0.05 -8.04
CA PHE A 16 -0.92 1.07 -8.07
C PHE A 16 -1.65 1.11 -9.41
N LEU A 17 -0.93 1.05 -10.51
CA LEU A 17 -1.53 1.03 -11.85
C LEU A 17 -2.40 -0.22 -12.04
N ALA A 18 -1.93 -1.38 -11.58
CA ALA A 18 -2.71 -2.61 -11.63
C ALA A 18 -3.99 -2.50 -10.80
N ALA A 19 -3.89 -2.00 -9.56
CA ALA A 19 -5.06 -1.80 -8.69
C ALA A 19 -6.07 -0.84 -9.34
N SER A 20 -5.59 0.28 -9.88
CA SER A 20 -6.44 1.29 -10.51
C SER A 20 -7.18 0.73 -11.72
N ALA A 21 -6.49 0.00 -12.60
CA ALA A 21 -7.09 -0.61 -13.78
C ALA A 21 -8.18 -1.62 -13.41
N LEU A 22 -7.88 -2.49 -12.45
CA LEU A 22 -8.82 -3.51 -11.99
C LEU A 22 -10.00 -2.93 -11.24
N ASN A 23 -9.79 -1.82 -10.51
CA ASN A 23 -10.87 -1.12 -9.80
C ASN A 23 -11.90 -0.52 -10.76
N ARG A 24 -11.50 -0.18 -11.99
CA ARG A 24 -12.39 0.35 -13.03
C ARG A 24 -13.07 -0.74 -13.86
N ARG A 25 -12.66 -1.98 -13.72
CA ARG A 25 -13.18 -3.09 -14.50
C ARG A 25 -14.63 -3.35 -14.15
N ARG A 26 -15.51 -3.43 -15.15
CA ARG A 26 -16.96 -3.63 -14.97
C ARG A 26 -17.38 -5.07 -15.12
N LYS A 27 -16.77 -5.82 -16.07
CA LYS A 27 -17.09 -7.22 -16.33
C LYS A 27 -16.15 -8.12 -15.55
N LYS A 28 -16.70 -9.12 -14.88
CA LYS A 28 -15.96 -10.10 -14.08
C LYS A 28 -14.99 -9.38 -13.12
N PRO A 29 -15.51 -8.57 -12.19
CA PRO A 29 -14.65 -7.79 -11.29
C PRO A 29 -13.76 -8.70 -10.44
N LEU A 30 -12.58 -8.22 -10.12
CA LEU A 30 -11.55 -8.96 -9.40
C LEU A 30 -11.19 -8.21 -8.09
N TRP A 31 -12.15 -8.10 -7.19
CA TRP A 31 -12.01 -7.30 -5.97
C TRP A 31 -10.89 -7.80 -5.04
N ASN A 32 -10.69 -9.12 -4.97
CA ASN A 32 -9.57 -9.68 -4.20
C ASN A 32 -8.23 -9.22 -4.75
N ILE A 33 -8.10 -9.14 -6.06
CA ILE A 33 -6.85 -8.72 -6.71
C ILE A 33 -6.63 -7.22 -6.52
N VAL A 34 -7.70 -6.43 -6.55
CA VAL A 34 -7.61 -4.98 -6.22
C VAL A 34 -7.04 -4.81 -4.82
N ALA A 35 -7.60 -5.49 -3.83
CA ALA A 35 -7.13 -5.41 -2.43
C ALA A 35 -5.67 -5.85 -2.30
N PHE A 36 -5.28 -6.91 -3.00
CA PHE A 36 -3.91 -7.39 -3.01
C PHE A 36 -2.94 -6.32 -3.54
N HIS A 37 -3.25 -5.71 -4.68
CA HIS A 37 -2.39 -4.68 -5.26
C HIS A 37 -2.37 -3.39 -4.46
N VAL A 38 -3.46 -3.05 -3.78
CA VAL A 38 -3.47 -1.91 -2.85
C VAL A 38 -2.47 -2.16 -1.73
N GLN A 39 -2.49 -3.33 -1.13
CA GLN A 39 -1.54 -3.66 -0.08
C GLN A 39 -0.10 -3.61 -0.58
N GLN A 40 0.17 -4.13 -1.77
CA GLN A 40 1.50 -4.06 -2.37
C GLN A 40 1.95 -2.61 -2.58
N THR A 41 1.06 -1.74 -3.03
CA THR A 41 1.37 -0.32 -3.23
C THR A 41 1.80 0.33 -1.92
N VAL A 42 1.02 0.14 -0.87
CA VAL A 42 1.30 0.72 0.45
C VAL A 42 2.61 0.17 1.01
N GLU A 43 2.80 -1.14 0.94
CA GLU A 43 4.03 -1.80 1.40
C GLU A 43 5.27 -1.21 0.73
N LYS A 44 5.24 -1.08 -0.59
CA LYS A 44 6.39 -0.59 -1.36
C LYS A 44 6.68 0.87 -1.08
N TYR A 45 5.67 1.70 -0.89
CA TYR A 45 5.89 3.10 -0.50
C TYR A 45 6.43 3.24 0.92
N LEU A 46 6.00 2.42 1.86
CA LEU A 46 6.59 2.40 3.20
C LEU A 46 8.07 2.02 3.13
N LYS A 47 8.40 1.01 2.33
CA LYS A 47 9.78 0.57 2.13
C LYS A 47 10.62 1.64 1.42
N ALA A 48 10.04 2.34 0.44
CA ALA A 48 10.70 3.46 -0.22
C ALA A 48 11.07 4.57 0.78
N ARG A 49 10.15 4.89 1.68
CA ARG A 49 10.40 5.94 2.66
C ARG A 49 11.49 5.55 3.66
N LEU A 50 11.51 4.29 4.09
CA LEU A 50 12.58 3.76 4.96
C LEU A 50 13.92 3.80 4.24
N GLU A 51 13.96 3.37 2.98
CA GLU A 51 15.18 3.38 2.16
C GLU A 51 15.74 4.78 2.04
N GLU A 52 14.89 5.76 1.75
CA GLU A 52 15.31 7.15 1.59
C GLU A 52 15.88 7.73 2.89
N ALA A 53 15.36 7.30 4.03
CA ALA A 53 15.82 7.72 5.34
C ALA A 53 17.14 7.04 5.77
N GLY A 54 17.63 6.09 5.00
CA GLY A 54 18.82 5.33 5.32
C GLY A 54 18.60 4.22 6.35
N HIS A 55 17.34 3.87 6.62
CA HIS A 55 17.01 2.77 7.50
C HIS A 55 17.13 1.43 6.78
N SER A 56 17.44 0.38 7.53
CA SER A 56 17.37 -0.98 7.03
C SER A 56 15.91 -1.31 6.68
N VAL A 57 15.70 -1.90 5.50
CA VAL A 57 14.36 -2.28 5.04
C VAL A 57 14.16 -3.76 5.31
N PRO A 58 13.26 -4.14 6.25
CA PRO A 58 13.07 -5.55 6.57
C PRO A 58 12.36 -6.28 5.44
N LYS A 59 12.65 -7.56 5.29
CA LYS A 59 11.98 -8.44 4.34
C LYS A 59 10.66 -8.92 4.94
N THR A 60 9.71 -8.02 5.05
CA THR A 60 8.38 -8.30 5.61
C THR A 60 7.29 -7.75 4.70
N HIS A 61 6.10 -8.32 4.79
CA HIS A 61 4.89 -7.82 4.14
C HIS A 61 3.90 -7.22 5.16
N ASP A 62 4.30 -7.12 6.42
CA ASP A 62 3.47 -6.62 7.50
C ASP A 62 3.43 -5.09 7.48
N LEU A 63 2.29 -4.54 7.03
CA LEU A 63 2.11 -3.09 6.92
C LEU A 63 2.23 -2.38 8.27
N LEU A 64 1.74 -3.00 9.35
CA LEU A 64 1.76 -2.37 10.67
C LEU A 64 3.18 -2.32 11.23
N HIS A 65 3.97 -3.35 11.00
CA HIS A 65 5.37 -3.36 11.37
C HIS A 65 6.15 -2.28 10.59
N LEU A 66 5.93 -2.21 9.29
CA LEU A 66 6.56 -1.19 8.44
C LEU A 66 6.14 0.22 8.86
N LEU A 67 4.86 0.43 9.15
CA LEU A 67 4.36 1.73 9.61
C LEU A 67 5.04 2.14 10.90
N ASN A 68 5.16 1.21 11.85
CA ASN A 68 5.81 1.48 13.13
C ASN A 68 7.26 1.95 12.93
N LEU A 69 7.99 1.34 12.01
CA LEU A 69 9.36 1.77 11.69
C LEU A 69 9.37 3.15 11.01
N VAL A 70 8.45 3.39 10.08
CA VAL A 70 8.38 4.64 9.33
C VAL A 70 7.99 5.82 10.22
N THR A 71 7.22 5.60 11.28
CA THR A 71 6.82 6.68 12.20
C THR A 71 8.01 7.32 12.91
N THR A 72 9.17 6.70 12.93
CA THR A 72 10.40 7.32 13.46
C THR A 72 10.86 8.49 12.59
N VAL A 73 10.51 8.53 11.31
CA VAL A 73 10.87 9.60 10.38
C VAL A 73 9.66 10.38 9.87
N GLU A 74 8.48 9.81 9.99
CA GLU A 74 7.20 10.43 9.64
C GLU A 74 6.20 10.22 10.78
N PRO A 75 6.36 10.97 11.88
CA PRO A 75 5.53 10.74 13.08
C PRO A 75 4.02 10.85 12.83
N LEU A 76 3.59 11.76 11.94
CA LEU A 76 2.18 11.97 11.63
C LEU A 76 1.54 10.79 10.91
N TRP A 77 2.35 9.90 10.32
CA TRP A 77 1.82 8.71 9.65
C TRP A 77 1.25 7.67 10.62
N SER A 78 1.46 7.85 11.92
CA SER A 78 0.78 7.02 12.93
C SER A 78 -0.74 7.06 12.78
N ALA A 79 -1.28 8.13 12.19
CA ALA A 79 -2.71 8.25 11.91
C ALA A 79 -3.23 7.19 10.93
N TYR A 80 -2.35 6.53 10.18
CA TYR A 80 -2.71 5.44 9.26
C TYR A 80 -2.87 4.07 9.93
N GLN A 81 -2.64 3.97 11.24
CA GLN A 81 -2.69 2.69 11.95
C GLN A 81 -4.00 1.92 11.68
N SER A 82 -5.14 2.57 11.86
CA SER A 82 -6.45 1.94 11.65
C SER A 82 -6.68 1.59 10.18
N ALA A 83 -6.31 2.49 9.27
CA ALA A 83 -6.46 2.26 7.83
C ALA A 83 -5.65 1.05 7.38
N PHE A 84 -4.40 0.95 7.82
CA PHE A 84 -3.53 -0.17 7.43
C PHE A 84 -3.94 -1.49 8.09
N SER A 85 -4.47 -1.45 9.31
CA SER A 85 -5.10 -2.62 9.93
C SER A 85 -6.22 -3.17 9.06
N LEU A 86 -7.05 -2.27 8.52
CA LEU A 86 -8.15 -2.65 7.64
C LEU A 86 -7.63 -3.27 6.33
N LEU A 87 -6.60 -2.68 5.72
CA LEU A 87 -5.98 -3.24 4.52
C LEU A 87 -5.43 -4.64 4.77
N VAL A 88 -4.81 -4.87 5.93
CA VAL A 88 -4.31 -6.19 6.32
C VAL A 88 -5.47 -7.18 6.42
N SER A 89 -6.59 -6.78 7.01
CA SER A 89 -7.76 -7.67 7.13
C SER A 89 -8.33 -8.06 5.78
N TYR A 90 -8.37 -7.13 4.81
CA TYR A 90 -8.80 -7.44 3.44
C TYR A 90 -7.85 -8.44 2.78
N ALA A 91 -6.56 -8.29 2.95
CA ALA A 91 -5.58 -9.22 2.39
C ALA A 91 -5.71 -10.63 2.96
N VAL A 92 -6.03 -10.75 4.25
CA VAL A 92 -6.30 -12.06 4.88
C VAL A 92 -7.52 -12.73 4.22
N GLN A 93 -8.60 -11.97 3.96
CA GLN A 93 -9.80 -12.49 3.32
C GLN A 93 -9.53 -13.09 1.94
N THR A 94 -8.53 -12.60 1.22
CA THR A 94 -8.22 -13.08 -0.13
C THR A 94 -7.55 -14.44 -0.18
N ARG A 95 -7.08 -14.94 0.97
CA ARG A 95 -6.24 -16.15 1.04
C ARG A 95 -7.03 -17.46 1.14
N TYR A 96 -8.30 -17.40 1.53
CA TYR A 96 -9.06 -18.60 1.91
C TYR A 96 -10.34 -18.72 1.10
N PRO A 97 -10.71 -19.96 0.69
CA PRO A 97 -12.01 -20.21 0.06
C PRO A 97 -13.16 -19.80 1.00
N GLY A 98 -14.26 -19.34 0.43
CA GLY A 98 -15.43 -18.93 1.20
C GLY A 98 -15.35 -17.54 1.79
N SER A 99 -14.23 -16.84 1.64
CA SER A 99 -14.05 -15.49 2.09
C SER A 99 -13.52 -14.64 0.94
N SER A 100 -14.15 -13.51 0.66
CA SER A 100 -13.77 -12.62 -0.44
C SER A 100 -14.02 -11.17 -0.06
N VAL A 101 -13.20 -10.30 -0.65
CA VAL A 101 -13.38 -8.86 -0.54
C VAL A 101 -14.58 -8.46 -1.40
N ILE A 102 -15.50 -7.72 -0.83
CA ILE A 102 -16.66 -7.19 -1.59
C ILE A 102 -16.28 -5.87 -2.27
N LYS A 103 -17.09 -5.46 -3.24
CA LYS A 103 -16.87 -4.22 -4.01
C LYS A 103 -16.65 -2.99 -3.13
N ALA A 104 -17.49 -2.81 -2.10
CA ALA A 104 -17.40 -1.65 -1.21
C ALA A 104 -16.05 -1.61 -0.50
N ASP A 105 -15.55 -2.76 -0.04
CA ASP A 105 -14.26 -2.86 0.65
C ASP A 105 -13.09 -2.59 -0.30
N ALA A 106 -13.15 -3.13 -1.53
CA ALA A 106 -12.13 -2.90 -2.54
C ALA A 106 -12.05 -1.41 -2.91
N ARG A 107 -13.19 -0.75 -3.06
CA ARG A 107 -13.25 0.68 -3.35
C ARG A 107 -12.74 1.53 -2.19
N HIS A 108 -13.05 1.15 -0.97
CA HIS A 108 -12.51 1.81 0.21
C HIS A 108 -10.99 1.64 0.31
N ALA A 109 -10.51 0.43 0.07
CA ALA A 109 -9.07 0.15 0.02
C ALA A 109 -8.38 1.03 -1.02
N MET A 110 -8.98 1.17 -2.21
CA MET A 110 -8.44 2.00 -3.28
C MET A 110 -8.38 3.48 -2.89
N GLN A 111 -9.39 3.96 -2.17
CA GLN A 111 -9.45 5.34 -1.67
C GLN A 111 -8.33 5.60 -0.66
N LEU A 112 -8.13 4.70 0.30
CA LEU A 112 -7.03 4.75 1.26
C LEU A 112 -5.67 4.71 0.56
N CYS A 113 -5.56 3.88 -0.47
CA CYS A 113 -4.34 3.75 -1.27
C CYS A 113 -3.99 5.07 -1.96
N ARG A 114 -4.95 5.72 -2.60
CA ARG A 114 -4.73 7.01 -3.28
C ARG A 114 -4.28 8.08 -2.29
N GLN A 115 -4.91 8.13 -1.13
CA GLN A 115 -4.58 9.10 -0.09
C GLN A 115 -3.14 8.90 0.40
N PHE A 116 -2.80 7.68 0.76
CA PHE A 116 -1.45 7.38 1.26
C PHE A 116 -0.39 7.58 0.17
N ARG A 117 -0.67 7.13 -1.05
CA ARG A 117 0.24 7.34 -2.19
C ARG A 117 0.58 8.81 -2.36
N LYS A 118 -0.42 9.68 -2.31
CA LYS A 118 -0.22 11.13 -2.43
C LYS A 118 0.73 11.63 -1.35
N GLU A 119 0.49 11.27 -0.10
CA GLU A 119 1.35 11.69 1.02
C GLU A 119 2.76 11.12 0.92
N ALA A 120 2.89 9.86 0.55
CA ALA A 120 4.18 9.21 0.40
C ALA A 120 5.00 9.88 -0.71
N ARG A 121 4.37 10.17 -1.85
CA ARG A 121 5.04 10.85 -2.95
C ARG A 121 5.47 12.26 -2.56
N GLN A 122 4.65 13.00 -1.84
CA GLN A 122 5.01 14.33 -1.32
C GLN A 122 6.22 14.24 -0.39
N SER A 123 6.22 13.28 0.53
CA SER A 123 7.32 13.06 1.45
C SER A 123 8.63 12.75 0.73
N LEU A 124 8.56 12.05 -0.40
CA LEU A 124 9.73 11.70 -1.22
C LEU A 124 10.10 12.80 -2.23
N GLY A 125 9.40 13.92 -2.25
CA GLY A 125 9.63 15.00 -3.21
C GLY A 125 9.13 14.70 -4.62
N LEU A 126 8.20 13.77 -4.76
CA LEU A 126 7.59 13.37 -6.04
C LEU A 126 6.22 14.03 -6.21
N ARG A 127 5.82 14.21 -7.47
CA ARG A 127 4.49 14.73 -7.80
C ARG A 127 3.44 13.64 -7.87
#